data_b8fd1a68c7876021a0b0af79be143fa8
#
_entry.id   b8fd1a68c7876021a0b0af79be143fa8
#
_cell.length_a   1.000
_cell.length_b   1.000
_cell.length_c   1.000
_cell.angle_alpha   90.00
_cell.angle_beta   90.00
_cell.angle_gamma   90.00
#
_symmetry.space_group_name_H-M   'P 1'
#
loop_
_entity.id
_entity.type
_entity.pdbx_description
1 polymer ?
#
loop_
_entity_poly.entity_id
_entity_poly.type
_entity_poly.pdbx_seq_one_letter_code
_entity_poly.pdbx_strand_id
1 'polypeptide(L)'
;MLKQLMIAKKIEQRKAEFEELLKQEQGLKTRSEELEAAIEEAQTDEELVVVEEETTKLEKEQGELKEKKTKLEGEIAELENELEQLNAKEPTRNNPPAQGTGRNEINKGERYE
;
A
#
# COMPACT_ATOMS: atom_id res chain seq x y z
N MET A 1 -3.00 -23.13 12.90
CA MET A 1 -2.05 -23.29 11.80
C MET A 1 -2.62 -22.90 10.46
N LEU A 2 -3.68 -23.56 10.05
CA LEU A 2 -4.23 -23.25 8.72
C LEU A 2 -4.74 -21.83 8.63
N LYS A 3 -5.29 -21.29 9.71
CA LYS A 3 -5.75 -19.91 9.71
C LYS A 3 -4.62 -18.93 9.54
N GLN A 4 -3.52 -19.16 10.24
CA GLN A 4 -2.35 -18.28 10.11
C GLN A 4 -1.79 -18.34 8.69
N LEU A 5 -1.72 -19.54 8.12
CA LEU A 5 -1.23 -19.68 6.77
C LEU A 5 -2.12 -18.94 5.78
N MET A 6 -3.44 -19.04 5.97
CA MET A 6 -4.37 -18.36 5.09
C MET A 6 -4.26 -16.85 5.19
N ILE A 7 -4.12 -16.35 6.43
CA ILE A 7 -3.99 -14.91 6.64
C ILE A 7 -2.68 -14.41 6.05
N ALA A 8 -1.59 -15.16 6.25
CA ALA A 8 -0.31 -14.78 5.68
C ALA A 8 -0.40 -14.69 4.16
N LYS A 9 -1.14 -15.62 3.55
CA LYS A 9 -1.32 -15.61 2.11
C LYS A 9 -2.11 -14.37 1.66
N LYS A 10 -3.13 -14.02 2.42
CA LYS A 10 -3.91 -12.82 2.11
C LYS A 10 -3.04 -11.57 2.21
N ILE A 11 -2.20 -11.50 3.23
CA ILE A 11 -1.29 -10.37 3.40
C ILE A 11 -0.39 -10.24 2.18
N GLU A 12 0.16 -11.36 1.75
CA GLU A 12 1.04 -11.38 0.60
C GLU A 12 0.33 -10.86 -0.65
N GLN A 13 -0.91 -11.30 -0.85
CA GLN A 13 -1.70 -10.87 -1.99
C GLN A 13 -2.02 -9.37 -1.93
N ARG A 14 -2.37 -8.89 -0.74
CA ARG A 14 -2.68 -7.48 -0.58
C ARG A 14 -1.45 -6.60 -0.77
N LYS A 15 -0.30 -7.05 -0.32
CA LYS A 15 0.94 -6.29 -0.52
C LYS A 15 1.31 -6.24 -2.00
N ALA A 16 1.06 -7.32 -2.73
CA ALA A 16 1.31 -7.31 -4.17
C ALA A 16 0.39 -6.32 -4.87
N GLU A 17 -0.88 -6.26 -4.46
CA GLU A 17 -1.81 -5.29 -5.00
C GLU A 17 -1.37 -3.87 -4.68
N PHE A 18 -0.86 -3.67 -3.47
CA PHE A 18 -0.38 -2.35 -3.06
C PHE A 18 0.77 -1.89 -3.93
N GLU A 19 1.68 -2.81 -4.27
CA GLU A 19 2.79 -2.46 -5.15
C GLU A 19 2.31 -2.07 -6.54
N GLU A 20 1.25 -2.72 -7.03
CA GLU A 20 0.66 -2.34 -8.30
C GLU A 20 0.10 -0.92 -8.23
N LEU A 21 -0.51 -0.58 -7.11
CA LEU A 21 -1.02 0.77 -6.93
C LEU A 21 0.10 1.80 -6.90
N LEU A 22 1.24 1.43 -6.31
CA LEU A 22 2.39 2.32 -6.30
C LEU A 22 2.91 2.59 -7.72
N LYS A 23 2.89 1.57 -8.56
CA LYS A 23 3.28 1.74 -9.95
C LYS A 23 2.30 2.65 -10.69
N GLN A 24 1.01 2.48 -10.43
CA GLN A 24 0.01 3.36 -11.03
C GLN A 24 0.21 4.79 -10.56
N GLU A 25 0.53 4.96 -9.28
CA GLU A 25 0.78 6.28 -8.72
C GLU A 25 1.95 6.96 -9.43
N GLN A 26 2.99 6.19 -9.70
CA GLN A 26 4.15 6.71 -10.41
C GLN A 26 3.76 7.16 -11.83
N GLY A 27 2.92 6.38 -12.50
CA GLY A 27 2.44 6.74 -13.82
C GLY A 27 1.61 8.00 -13.80
N LEU A 28 0.76 8.16 -12.79
CA LEU A 28 -0.05 9.37 -12.65
C LEU A 28 0.83 10.59 -12.36
N LYS A 29 1.89 10.40 -11.59
CA LYS A 29 2.82 11.48 -11.31
C LYS A 29 3.50 11.95 -12.59
N THR A 30 3.90 11.01 -13.44
CA THR A 30 4.50 11.35 -14.72
C THR A 30 3.52 12.13 -15.59
N ARG A 31 2.25 11.69 -15.63
CA ARG A 31 1.22 12.41 -16.38
C ARG A 31 1.02 13.80 -15.82
N SER A 32 1.08 13.95 -14.50
CA SER A 32 0.94 15.26 -13.87
C SER A 32 2.04 16.21 -14.34
N GLU A 33 3.26 15.70 -14.40
CA GLU A 33 4.39 16.51 -14.87
C GLU A 33 4.22 16.90 -16.34
N GLU A 34 3.73 15.97 -17.15
CA GLU A 34 3.48 16.25 -18.55
C GLU A 34 2.41 17.31 -18.73
N LEU A 35 1.35 17.22 -17.92
CA LEU A 35 0.28 18.21 -17.98
C LEU A 35 0.76 19.57 -17.52
N GLU A 36 1.62 19.60 -16.51
CA GLU A 36 2.19 20.86 -16.05
C GLU A 36 2.94 21.56 -17.16
N ALA A 37 3.74 20.80 -17.91
CA ALA A 37 4.46 21.34 -19.04
C ALA A 37 3.49 21.82 -20.12
N ALA A 38 2.42 21.07 -20.36
CA ALA A 38 1.43 21.43 -21.35
C ALA A 38 0.71 22.73 -20.96
N ILE A 39 0.44 22.91 -19.68
CA ILE A 39 -0.18 24.15 -19.21
C ILE A 39 0.73 25.34 -19.49
N GLU A 40 2.03 25.18 -19.21
CA GLU A 40 2.96 26.26 -19.44
C GLU A 40 3.15 26.58 -20.92
N GLU A 41 3.00 25.58 -21.78
CA GLU A 41 3.15 25.78 -23.20
C GLU A 41 1.88 26.25 -23.89
N ALA A 42 0.73 26.10 -23.24
CA ALA A 42 -0.54 26.48 -23.83
C ALA A 42 -0.61 27.99 -24.03
N GLN A 43 -1.03 28.40 -25.23
CA GLN A 43 -1.09 29.82 -25.58
C GLN A 43 -2.49 30.31 -25.91
N THR A 44 -3.44 29.39 -26.08
CA THR A 44 -4.79 29.76 -26.42
C THR A 44 -5.77 29.16 -25.40
N ASP A 45 -6.96 29.77 -25.33
CA ASP A 45 -8.01 29.25 -24.45
C ASP A 45 -8.41 27.83 -24.85
N GLU A 46 -8.41 27.54 -26.14
CA GLU A 46 -8.76 26.21 -26.62
C GLU A 46 -7.77 25.17 -26.12
N GLU A 47 -6.48 25.50 -26.15
CA GLU A 47 -5.45 24.60 -25.63
C GLU A 47 -5.61 24.40 -24.14
N LEU A 48 -5.91 25.47 -23.41
CA LEU A 48 -6.11 25.38 -21.97
C LEU A 48 -7.31 24.51 -21.61
N VAL A 49 -8.38 24.59 -22.42
CA VAL A 49 -9.57 23.78 -22.15
C VAL A 49 -9.24 22.28 -22.26
N VAL A 50 -8.47 21.91 -23.29
CA VAL A 50 -8.08 20.52 -23.47
C VAL A 50 -7.26 20.03 -22.28
N VAL A 51 -6.29 20.84 -21.86
CA VAL A 51 -5.44 20.49 -20.74
C VAL A 51 -6.26 20.44 -19.45
N GLU A 52 -7.21 21.33 -19.29
CA GLU A 52 -8.08 21.36 -18.13
C GLU A 52 -8.87 20.07 -18.00
N GLU A 53 -9.40 19.58 -19.12
CA GLU A 53 -10.13 18.32 -19.10
C GLU A 53 -9.25 17.16 -18.68
N GLU A 54 -8.02 17.12 -19.19
CA GLU A 54 -7.09 16.08 -18.82
C GLU A 54 -6.69 16.19 -17.35
N THR A 55 -6.53 17.43 -16.87
CA THR A 55 -6.19 17.66 -15.47
C THR A 55 -7.30 17.15 -14.56
N THR A 56 -8.55 17.41 -14.93
CA THR A 56 -9.69 16.95 -14.13
C THR A 56 -9.72 15.43 -14.07
N LYS A 57 -9.47 14.76 -15.21
CA LYS A 57 -9.42 13.31 -15.22
C LYS A 57 -8.31 12.79 -14.35
N LEU A 58 -7.14 13.42 -14.41
CA LEU A 58 -6.00 13.01 -13.62
C LEU A 58 -6.29 13.14 -12.14
N GLU A 59 -6.88 14.27 -11.73
CA GLU A 59 -7.20 14.48 -10.32
C GLU A 59 -8.19 13.44 -9.82
N LYS A 60 -9.15 13.07 -10.65
CA LYS A 60 -10.10 12.04 -10.29
C LYS A 60 -9.39 10.70 -10.08
N GLU A 61 -8.52 10.34 -11.01
CA GLU A 61 -7.78 9.09 -10.92
C GLU A 61 -6.87 9.08 -9.70
N GLN A 62 -6.23 10.21 -9.41
CA GLN A 62 -5.38 10.31 -8.23
C GLN A 62 -6.18 10.14 -6.95
N GLY A 63 -7.37 10.72 -6.90
CA GLY A 63 -8.24 10.57 -5.74
C GLY A 63 -8.69 9.14 -5.54
N GLU A 64 -9.09 8.47 -6.62
CA GLU A 64 -9.51 7.09 -6.56
C GLU A 64 -8.36 6.18 -6.13
N LEU A 65 -7.18 6.45 -6.65
CA LEU A 65 -6.01 5.66 -6.31
C LEU A 65 -5.66 5.83 -4.84
N LYS A 66 -5.71 7.05 -4.35
CA LYS A 66 -5.43 7.34 -2.95
C LYS A 66 -6.39 6.59 -2.04
N GLU A 67 -7.68 6.57 -2.40
CA GLU A 67 -8.67 5.85 -1.62
C GLU A 67 -8.38 4.35 -1.61
N LYS A 68 -8.02 3.80 -2.76
CA LYS A 68 -7.68 2.38 -2.84
C LYS A 68 -6.45 2.06 -1.99
N LYS A 69 -5.45 2.91 -2.02
CA LYS A 69 -4.25 2.70 -1.22
C LYS A 69 -4.57 2.72 0.27
N THR A 70 -5.34 3.71 0.70
CA THR A 70 -5.71 3.82 2.11
C THR A 70 -6.49 2.61 2.57
N LYS A 71 -7.45 2.17 1.76
CA LYS A 71 -8.26 1.02 2.09
C LYS A 71 -7.41 -0.24 2.18
N LEU A 72 -6.51 -0.40 1.22
CA LEU A 72 -5.65 -1.57 1.18
C LEU A 72 -4.68 -1.58 2.36
N GLU A 73 -4.15 -0.42 2.71
CA GLU A 73 -3.28 -0.31 3.89
C GLU A 73 -4.02 -0.73 5.14
N GLY A 74 -5.28 -0.32 5.26
CA GLY A 74 -6.10 -0.72 6.39
C GLY A 74 -6.33 -2.22 6.43
N GLU A 75 -6.60 -2.82 5.28
CA GLU A 75 -6.79 -4.26 5.20
C GLU A 75 -5.52 -5.02 5.60
N ILE A 76 -4.38 -4.55 5.13
CA ILE A 76 -3.12 -5.20 5.48
C ILE A 76 -2.87 -5.09 6.96
N ALA A 77 -3.09 -3.90 7.53
CA ALA A 77 -2.88 -3.70 8.96
C ALA A 77 -3.77 -4.61 9.79
N GLU A 78 -5.05 -4.75 9.38
CA GLU A 78 -5.97 -5.62 10.09
C GLU A 78 -5.56 -7.08 10.00
N LEU A 79 -5.13 -7.51 8.82
CA LEU A 79 -4.69 -8.88 8.64
C LEU A 79 -3.44 -9.17 9.44
N GLU A 80 -2.52 -8.22 9.47
CA GLU A 80 -1.29 -8.41 10.24
C GLU A 80 -1.59 -8.48 11.74
N ASN A 81 -2.51 -7.64 12.19
CA ASN A 81 -2.93 -7.67 13.59
C ASN A 81 -3.60 -8.99 13.92
N GLU A 82 -4.46 -9.46 13.04
CA GLU A 82 -5.14 -10.74 13.24
C GLU A 82 -4.15 -11.90 13.31
N LEU A 83 -3.17 -11.87 12.42
CA LEU A 83 -2.13 -12.90 12.41
C LEU A 83 -1.33 -12.87 13.70
N GLU A 84 -0.99 -11.68 14.16
CA GLU A 84 -0.24 -11.52 15.39
C GLU A 84 -1.01 -12.08 16.58
N GLN A 85 -2.31 -11.82 16.62
CA GLN A 85 -3.15 -12.33 17.72
C GLN A 85 -3.24 -13.85 17.70
N LEU A 86 -3.33 -14.44 16.52
CA LEU A 86 -3.36 -15.89 16.41
C LEU A 86 -2.03 -16.51 16.83
N ASN A 87 -0.94 -15.89 16.46
CA ASN A 87 0.37 -16.37 16.86
C ASN A 87 0.58 -16.27 18.36
N ALA A 88 0.04 -15.21 18.97
CA ALA A 88 0.15 -15.03 20.40
C ALA A 88 -0.67 -16.06 21.17
N LYS A 89 -1.80 -16.47 20.59
CA LYS A 89 -2.66 -17.43 21.26
C LYS A 89 -2.16 -18.86 21.18
N GLU A 90 -1.37 -19.15 20.15
CA GLU A 90 -0.80 -20.48 20.01
C GLU A 90 0.63 -20.46 20.52
N PRO A 91 0.87 -21.14 21.63
CA PRO A 91 2.22 -21.23 22.14
C PRO A 91 2.96 -22.11 21.18
N THR A 92 3.82 -21.56 20.53
CA THR A 92 4.46 -22.28 19.60
C THR A 92 5.55 -22.93 20.09
N ARG A 93 5.71 -23.68 19.91
CA ARG A 93 6.63 -24.27 20.09
C ARG A 93 7.82 -23.78 19.78
N ASN A 94 8.19 -23.34 20.04
CA ASN A 94 9.04 -22.97 19.88
C ASN A 94 9.50 -22.18 19.55
N ASN A 95 9.45 -22.04 19.34
CA ASN A 95 9.87 -21.07 18.95
C ASN A 95 10.18 -20.26 18.94
N PRO A 96 10.50 -20.30 18.82
CA PRO A 96 10.83 -19.17 18.67
C PRO A 96 10.92 -18.36 18.48
N PRO A 97 10.95 -18.43 18.37
CA PRO A 97 11.17 -17.30 18.11
C PRO A 97 11.18 -16.59 17.72
N ALA A 98 10.98 -16.94 17.81
CA ALA A 98 11.13 -16.07 17.47
C ALA A 98 11.09 -15.34 17.11
N GLN A 99 11.06 -15.67 17.38
CA GLN A 99 11.01 -14.84 17.25
C GLN A 99 11.23 -14.02 17.24
N GLY A 100 10.97 -14.39 17.46
CA GLY A 100 11.09 -13.47 17.49
C GLY A 100 11.16 -12.81 17.52
N THR A 101 11.15 -13.19 17.62
CA THR A 101 11.18 -12.49 17.81
C THR A 101 11.44 -12.06 17.85
N GLY A 102 11.20 -12.40 18.13
CA GLY A 102 11.44 -11.83 18.22
C GLY A 102 11.51 -11.23 18.24
N ARG A 103 11.61 -11.34 18.46
CA ARG A 103 11.67 -10.88 18.66
C ARG A 103 11.88 -10.28 18.71
N ASN A 104 11.71 -10.81 18.71
CA ASN A 104 11.91 -10.48 18.91
C ASN A 104 12.05 -9.97 19.02
N GLU A 105 11.77 -9.79 19.03
CA GLU A 105 11.96 -9.45 19.17
C GLU A 105 12.18 -9.00 19.24
N ILE A 106 12.12 -9.33 19.58
CA ILE A 106 12.36 -9.20 19.71
C ILE A 106 12.56 -8.75 19.89
N ASN A 107 12.27 -8.58 20.00
CA ASN A 107 12.37 -8.35 20.22
C ASN A 107 12.60 -7.91 20.42
N LYS A 108 12.42 -7.72 20.37
CA LYS A 108 12.58 -7.56 20.53
C LYS A 108 13.03 -7.45 20.66
N GLY A 109 12.96 -7.81 21.06
CA GLY A 109 13.43 -7.75 20.98
C GLY A 109 13.86 -8.11 21.09
N GLU A 110 13.45 -7.88 21.41
CA GLU A 110 13.66 -8.18 21.55
C GLU A 110 14.12 -8.43 21.64
N ARG A 111 14.04 -8.66 22.13
CA ARG A 111 14.34 -9.01 22.22
C ARG A 111 14.95 -9.27 22.24
N TYR A 112 14.81 -9.29 22.48
CA TYR A 112 15.24 -9.77 22.48
C TYR A 112 15.65 -9.89 22.60
N GLU A 113 15.46 -10.06 22.63
CA GLU A 113 15.76 -10.23 22.53
C GLU A 113 16.23 -10.50 22.46
#